data_ed6d0571ba08bc88d130c3e3a3b9c817
#
_entry.id   ed6d0571ba08bc88d130c3e3a3b9c817
#
_cell.length_a   1.000
_cell.length_b   1.000
_cell.length_c   1.000
_cell.angle_alpha   90.00
_cell.angle_beta   90.00
_cell.angle_gamma   90.00
#
_symmetry.space_group_name_H-M   'P 1'
#
loop_
_entity.id
_entity.type
_entity.pdbx_description
1 polymer ?
#
loop_
_entity_poly.entity_id
_entity_poly.type
_entity_poly.pdbx_seq_one_letter_code
_entity_poly.pdbx_strand_id
1 'polypeptide(L)'
;ISPAFKLRGGKFKVPIGWERLLSDAVGKFVERGLPANLLPNRDGGCQVSGDVLKESVNYSIGVFNGGADNGSLDADTNNDKDLVARVFAHPFRNFGPESLKGFGFGVGGSYGHREGSTLPTYRSTGQASIFSYMNAIADGENVRVSPQAYFYKGSLGLIAEYALSEQKISRRGTGSTVLRDTIDNSAWQITGNYVLTGELASFKGITPRTNFDLSKGTWGAFEAAGRYGRLDIDDSLFTNGFAS
;
A
#
# COMPACT_ATOMS: atom_id res chain seq x y z
N ILE A 1 13.74 -25.33 1.65
CA ILE A 1 13.42 -24.01 1.01
C ILE A 1 14.24 -22.98 1.76
N SER A 2 15.07 -22.23 1.04
CA SER A 2 15.91 -21.18 1.64
C SER A 2 15.04 -19.96 2.00
N PRO A 3 15.23 -19.33 3.19
CA PRO A 3 14.61 -18.06 3.51
C PRO A 3 14.94 -16.96 2.50
N ALA A 4 16.12 -17.04 1.88
CA ALA A 4 16.62 -16.09 0.91
C ALA A 4 15.96 -16.19 -0.48
N PHE A 5 15.25 -17.28 -0.76
CA PHE A 5 14.61 -17.47 -2.07
C PHE A 5 13.28 -18.21 -1.93
N LYS A 6 12.19 -17.53 -2.30
CA LYS A 6 10.82 -18.04 -2.28
C LYS A 6 10.17 -17.70 -3.62
N LEU A 7 9.58 -18.67 -4.29
CA LEU A 7 8.77 -18.45 -5.49
C LEU A 7 7.29 -18.52 -5.12
N ARG A 8 6.50 -17.59 -5.66
CA ARG A 8 5.05 -17.54 -5.46
C ARG A 8 4.37 -17.27 -6.81
N GLY A 9 3.34 -18.05 -7.13
CA GLY A 9 2.48 -17.84 -8.30
C GLY A 9 1.01 -17.87 -7.90
N GLY A 10 0.16 -17.15 -8.63
CA GLY A 10 -1.27 -17.07 -8.40
C GLY A 10 -1.76 -15.67 -8.09
N LYS A 11 -2.95 -15.53 -7.49
CA LYS A 11 -3.52 -14.24 -7.07
C LYS A 11 -3.18 -13.93 -5.63
N PHE A 12 -2.44 -12.86 -5.40
CA PHE A 12 -2.04 -12.41 -4.06
C PHE A 12 -1.85 -10.89 -4.01
N LYS A 13 -1.59 -10.34 -2.83
CA LYS A 13 -1.33 -8.90 -2.64
C LYS A 13 -0.05 -8.51 -3.38
N VAL A 14 -0.14 -7.48 -4.22
CA VAL A 14 0.99 -6.94 -4.96
C VAL A 14 2.01 -6.36 -3.97
N PRO A 15 3.32 -6.64 -4.10
CA PRO A 15 4.32 -6.24 -3.12
C PRO A 15 4.70 -4.75 -3.23
N ILE A 16 3.73 -3.87 -3.02
CA ILE A 16 3.87 -2.41 -3.01
C ILE A 16 3.01 -1.84 -1.89
N GLY A 17 3.53 -0.86 -1.17
CA GLY A 17 2.83 -0.26 -0.04
C GLY A 17 2.86 -1.09 1.24
N TRP A 18 2.92 -0.40 2.38
CA TRP A 18 2.97 -1.05 3.69
C TRP A 18 1.59 -1.56 4.11
N GLU A 19 0.62 -0.66 4.16
CA GLU A 19 -0.70 -1.00 4.69
C GLU A 19 -1.44 -2.00 3.80
N ARG A 20 -1.21 -1.96 2.47
CA ARG A 20 -1.74 -2.96 1.54
C ARG A 20 -1.25 -4.37 1.85
N LEU A 21 -0.01 -4.52 2.29
CA LEU A 21 0.58 -5.83 2.59
C LEU A 21 0.15 -6.37 3.95
N LEU A 22 -0.25 -5.52 4.90
CA LEU A 22 -0.75 -5.98 6.19
C LEU A 22 -1.99 -6.87 6.03
N SER A 23 -2.11 -7.86 6.91
CA SER A 23 -3.33 -8.63 7.05
C SER A 23 -4.44 -7.75 7.63
N ASP A 24 -5.67 -7.93 7.15
CA ASP A 24 -6.83 -7.20 7.65
C ASP A 24 -7.10 -7.50 9.14
N ALA A 25 -6.67 -8.69 9.60
CA ALA A 25 -6.80 -9.10 11.00
C ALA A 25 -5.90 -8.32 12.00
N VAL A 26 -4.88 -7.60 11.50
CA VAL A 26 -3.94 -6.85 12.35
C VAL A 26 -3.94 -5.34 12.03
N GLY A 27 -4.84 -4.90 11.17
CA GLY A 27 -5.04 -3.50 10.86
C GLY A 27 -5.41 -2.70 12.12
N LYS A 28 -4.85 -1.49 12.27
CA LYS A 28 -5.17 -0.61 13.40
C LYS A 28 -6.52 0.10 13.23
N PHE A 29 -7.01 0.16 12.01
CA PHE A 29 -8.28 0.77 11.62
C PHE A 29 -9.09 -0.20 10.78
N VAL A 30 -10.40 -0.04 10.78
CA VAL A 30 -11.33 -0.85 9.97
C VAL A 30 -11.00 -0.72 8.48
N GLU A 31 -10.68 0.51 8.05
CA GLU A 31 -10.35 0.80 6.66
C GLU A 31 -8.91 1.28 6.51
N ARG A 32 -8.33 0.98 5.35
CA ARG A 32 -6.99 1.45 4.98
C ARG A 32 -6.97 2.95 4.76
N GLY A 33 -5.80 3.55 4.91
CA GLY A 33 -5.59 4.96 4.71
C GLY A 33 -5.54 5.37 3.24
N LEU A 34 -5.42 6.67 3.03
CA LEU A 34 -5.51 7.29 1.71
C LEU A 34 -4.46 6.79 0.69
N PRO A 35 -3.19 6.47 1.06
CA PRO A 35 -2.22 5.89 0.11
C PRO A 35 -2.70 4.59 -0.55
N ALA A 36 -3.56 3.84 0.12
CA ALA A 36 -4.12 2.62 -0.45
C ALA A 36 -5.00 2.87 -1.71
N ASN A 37 -5.51 4.08 -1.91
CA ASN A 37 -6.24 4.44 -3.13
C ASN A 37 -5.35 4.40 -4.38
N LEU A 38 -4.06 4.68 -4.23
CA LEU A 38 -3.10 4.82 -5.34
C LEU A 38 -2.29 3.54 -5.61
N LEU A 39 -2.55 2.47 -4.88
CA LEU A 39 -1.80 1.23 -4.96
C LEU A 39 -2.73 0.04 -5.28
N PRO A 40 -2.30 -0.90 -6.14
CA PRO A 40 -3.09 -2.10 -6.43
C PRO A 40 -3.22 -2.97 -5.18
N ASN A 41 -4.29 -3.76 -5.11
CA ASN A 41 -4.53 -4.65 -3.98
C ASN A 41 -4.06 -6.08 -4.30
N ARG A 42 -4.92 -6.91 -4.87
CA ARG A 42 -4.59 -8.29 -5.25
C ARG A 42 -4.59 -8.43 -6.76
N ASP A 43 -3.58 -9.13 -7.26
CA ASP A 43 -3.44 -9.36 -8.68
C ASP A 43 -2.86 -10.76 -8.94
N GLY A 44 -3.14 -11.30 -10.12
CA GLY A 44 -2.53 -12.51 -10.64
C GLY A 44 -1.11 -12.25 -11.10
N GLY A 45 -0.17 -13.11 -10.71
CA GLY A 45 1.21 -12.95 -11.13
C GLY A 45 2.16 -13.99 -10.56
N CYS A 46 3.44 -13.76 -10.85
CA CYS A 46 4.55 -14.55 -10.31
C CYS A 46 5.54 -13.63 -9.62
N GLN A 47 6.04 -14.06 -8.46
CA GLN A 47 6.96 -13.28 -7.62
C GLN A 47 8.09 -14.16 -7.10
N VAL A 48 9.31 -13.62 -7.15
CA VAL A 48 10.44 -14.06 -6.34
C VAL A 48 10.61 -13.14 -5.16
N SER A 49 10.83 -13.69 -3.99
CA SER A 49 11.05 -12.91 -2.77
C SER A 49 11.98 -13.63 -1.82
N GLY A 50 12.54 -12.92 -0.86
CA GLY A 50 13.40 -13.53 0.15
C GLY A 50 13.82 -12.57 1.24
N ASP A 51 14.41 -13.16 2.27
CA ASP A 51 15.02 -12.49 3.40
C ASP A 51 16.52 -12.76 3.36
N VAL A 52 17.32 -11.70 3.28
CA VAL A 52 18.77 -11.77 3.17
C VAL A 52 19.45 -11.00 4.32
N LEU A 53 20.78 -11.10 4.44
CA LEU A 53 21.55 -10.41 5.47
C LEU A 53 21.03 -10.69 6.89
N LYS A 54 20.78 -11.97 7.23
CA LYS A 54 20.19 -12.40 8.52
C LYS A 54 18.82 -11.72 8.76
N GLU A 55 17.98 -11.70 7.72
CA GLU A 55 16.64 -11.10 7.72
C GLU A 55 16.61 -9.57 7.96
N SER A 56 17.74 -8.88 7.81
CA SER A 56 17.77 -7.42 7.85
C SER A 56 17.27 -6.78 6.57
N VAL A 57 17.21 -7.50 5.47
CA VAL A 57 16.68 -7.01 4.20
C VAL A 57 15.71 -8.04 3.63
N ASN A 58 14.49 -7.58 3.35
CA ASN A 58 13.47 -8.31 2.60
C ASN A 58 13.35 -7.73 1.20
N TYR A 59 13.31 -8.59 0.18
CA TYR A 59 13.09 -8.17 -1.20
C TYR A 59 11.95 -8.95 -1.83
N SER A 60 11.32 -8.33 -2.82
CA SER A 60 10.33 -8.95 -3.70
C SER A 60 10.45 -8.34 -5.09
N ILE A 61 10.40 -9.17 -6.12
CA ILE A 61 10.30 -8.75 -7.51
C ILE A 61 9.36 -9.71 -8.23
N GLY A 62 8.49 -9.18 -9.08
CA GLY A 62 7.52 -10.02 -9.79
C GLY A 62 6.87 -9.33 -10.98
N VAL A 63 6.15 -10.14 -11.75
CA VAL A 63 5.33 -9.71 -12.88
C VAL A 63 3.88 -10.04 -12.56
N PHE A 64 3.01 -9.05 -12.74
CA PHE A 64 1.58 -9.10 -12.44
C PHE A 64 0.74 -8.68 -13.64
N ASN A 65 -0.54 -8.99 -13.64
CA ASN A 65 -1.44 -8.67 -14.75
C ASN A 65 -1.76 -7.18 -14.93
N GLY A 66 -1.42 -6.31 -13.96
CA GLY A 66 -1.60 -4.88 -14.09
C GLY A 66 -2.93 -4.37 -13.52
N GLY A 67 -3.23 -4.66 -12.26
CA GLY A 67 -4.41 -4.17 -11.57
C GLY A 67 -4.43 -2.63 -11.42
N ALA A 68 -5.60 -2.01 -11.62
CA ALA A 68 -5.80 -0.57 -11.40
C ALA A 68 -5.53 -0.18 -9.94
N ASP A 69 -5.30 1.12 -9.70
CA ASP A 69 -5.21 1.68 -8.37
C ASP A 69 -6.45 1.31 -7.54
N ASN A 70 -6.25 1.01 -6.26
CA ASN A 70 -7.27 0.51 -5.32
C ASN A 70 -7.95 -0.81 -5.76
N GLY A 71 -7.65 -1.32 -6.94
CA GLY A 71 -8.32 -2.47 -7.54
C GLY A 71 -7.71 -3.82 -7.15
N SER A 72 -8.55 -4.85 -7.26
CA SER A 72 -8.12 -6.25 -7.33
C SER A 72 -8.50 -6.78 -8.70
N LEU A 73 -7.57 -7.42 -9.40
CA LEU A 73 -7.84 -8.04 -10.69
C LEU A 73 -8.13 -9.53 -10.51
N ASP A 74 -9.26 -9.99 -11.05
CA ASP A 74 -9.68 -11.39 -10.95
C ASP A 74 -9.36 -12.20 -12.20
N ALA A 75 -9.34 -11.54 -13.36
CA ALA A 75 -9.04 -12.16 -14.65
C ALA A 75 -8.06 -11.29 -15.44
N ASP A 76 -7.22 -11.94 -16.21
CA ASP A 76 -6.35 -11.31 -17.19
C ASP A 76 -7.18 -11.06 -18.46
N THR A 77 -7.51 -9.81 -18.73
CA THR A 77 -8.39 -9.40 -19.85
C THR A 77 -7.64 -8.71 -20.97
N ASN A 78 -6.33 -8.49 -20.81
CA ASN A 78 -5.46 -7.83 -21.79
C ASN A 78 -4.02 -8.39 -21.74
N ASN A 79 -3.14 -7.85 -22.55
CA ASN A 79 -1.73 -8.26 -22.59
C ASN A 79 -0.83 -7.38 -21.71
N ASP A 80 -1.38 -6.41 -21.01
CA ASP A 80 -0.64 -5.49 -20.15
C ASP A 80 -0.08 -6.24 -18.93
N LYS A 81 1.14 -5.90 -18.55
CA LYS A 81 1.79 -6.48 -17.36
C LYS A 81 2.49 -5.40 -16.57
N ASP A 82 2.43 -5.54 -15.26
CA ASP A 82 3.18 -4.68 -14.31
C ASP A 82 4.44 -5.43 -13.84
N LEU A 83 5.59 -4.80 -14.00
CA LEU A 83 6.80 -5.18 -13.26
C LEU A 83 6.76 -4.50 -11.89
N VAL A 84 6.88 -5.29 -10.83
CA VAL A 84 6.79 -4.79 -9.46
C VAL A 84 8.03 -5.20 -8.67
N ALA A 85 8.61 -4.27 -7.93
CA ALA A 85 9.72 -4.53 -7.04
C ALA A 85 9.52 -3.84 -5.69
N ARG A 86 10.02 -4.45 -4.62
CA ARG A 86 10.05 -3.89 -3.28
C ARG A 86 11.30 -4.32 -2.55
N VAL A 87 11.92 -3.39 -1.84
CA VAL A 87 12.99 -3.66 -0.88
C VAL A 87 12.60 -3.03 0.46
N PHE A 88 12.78 -3.78 1.53
CA PHE A 88 12.54 -3.31 2.89
C PHE A 88 13.68 -3.71 3.80
N ALA A 89 14.21 -2.74 4.56
CA ALA A 89 15.39 -2.91 5.40
C ALA A 89 15.06 -2.70 6.89
N HIS A 90 15.72 -3.49 7.73
CA HIS A 90 15.76 -3.38 9.19
C HIS A 90 17.22 -3.15 9.61
N PRO A 91 17.77 -1.94 9.44
CA PRO A 91 19.21 -1.71 9.51
C PRO A 91 19.82 -2.01 10.89
N PHE A 92 19.02 -1.85 11.95
CA PHE A 92 19.47 -2.04 13.33
C PHE A 92 19.07 -3.39 13.94
N ARG A 93 18.44 -4.31 13.16
CA ARG A 93 17.96 -5.59 13.66
C ARG A 93 19.07 -6.44 14.28
N ASN A 94 20.20 -6.52 13.60
CA ASN A 94 21.34 -7.35 14.00
C ASN A 94 22.49 -6.56 14.60
N PHE A 95 22.54 -5.25 14.38
CA PHE A 95 23.62 -4.35 14.77
C PHE A 95 23.02 -3.01 15.24
N GLY A 96 23.77 -2.30 16.09
CA GLY A 96 23.38 -0.97 16.55
C GLY A 96 22.66 -0.96 17.89
N PRO A 97 22.20 0.23 18.32
CA PRO A 97 21.61 0.41 19.64
C PRO A 97 20.26 -0.28 19.74
N GLU A 98 19.98 -0.87 20.91
CA GLU A 98 18.73 -1.56 21.25
C GLU A 98 17.49 -0.68 20.98
N SER A 99 17.65 0.64 21.21
CA SER A 99 16.57 1.61 21.01
C SER A 99 16.09 1.75 19.57
N LEU A 100 16.90 1.36 18.58
CA LEU A 100 16.60 1.47 17.14
C LEU A 100 16.27 0.11 16.49
N LYS A 101 16.34 -1.00 17.22
CA LYS A 101 16.04 -2.34 16.64
C LYS A 101 14.64 -2.45 16.04
N GLY A 102 13.67 -1.68 16.52
CA GLY A 102 12.31 -1.63 15.99
C GLY A 102 12.12 -0.71 14.78
N PHE A 103 13.20 -0.14 14.22
CA PHE A 103 13.13 0.71 13.03
C PHE A 103 13.25 -0.12 11.75
N GLY A 104 12.38 0.18 10.80
CA GLY A 104 12.43 -0.37 9.44
C GLY A 104 11.96 0.63 8.41
N PHE A 105 12.55 0.58 7.22
CA PHE A 105 12.15 1.41 6.09
C PHE A 105 12.33 0.66 4.78
N GLY A 106 11.62 1.10 3.74
CA GLY A 106 11.73 0.50 2.43
C GLY A 106 11.00 1.30 1.37
N VAL A 107 11.06 0.78 0.16
CA VAL A 107 10.35 1.33 -0.99
C VAL A 107 9.83 0.17 -1.84
N GLY A 108 8.59 0.31 -2.32
CA GLY A 108 8.01 -0.49 -3.38
C GLY A 108 7.74 0.36 -4.59
N GLY A 109 7.73 -0.25 -5.77
CA GLY A 109 7.38 0.42 -7.01
C GLY A 109 6.82 -0.54 -8.04
N SER A 110 6.06 -0.02 -8.99
CA SER A 110 5.60 -0.74 -10.17
C SER A 110 5.72 0.11 -11.42
N TYR A 111 5.97 -0.57 -12.53
CA TYR A 111 5.95 0.00 -13.87
C TYR A 111 5.14 -0.93 -14.77
N GLY A 112 4.20 -0.36 -15.50
CA GLY A 112 3.39 -1.08 -16.46
C GLY A 112 2.84 -0.18 -17.55
N HIS A 113 2.11 -0.79 -18.48
CA HIS A 113 1.39 -0.11 -19.56
C HIS A 113 -0.08 -0.49 -19.47
N ARG A 114 -0.98 0.44 -19.74
CA ARG A 114 -2.43 0.21 -19.74
C ARG A 114 -3.09 0.85 -20.92
N GLU A 115 -3.93 0.10 -21.59
CA GLU A 115 -4.67 0.59 -22.73
C GLU A 115 -6.17 0.28 -22.60
N GLY A 116 -6.98 1.34 -22.67
CA GLY A 116 -8.43 1.21 -22.63
C GLY A 116 -9.05 0.82 -21.28
N SER A 117 -8.23 0.70 -20.22
CA SER A 117 -8.70 0.30 -18.91
C SER A 117 -9.46 1.41 -18.20
N THR A 118 -10.49 1.02 -17.43
CA THR A 118 -11.25 1.95 -16.57
C THR A 118 -10.35 2.48 -15.46
N LEU A 119 -10.42 3.79 -15.23
CA LEU A 119 -9.73 4.44 -14.12
C LEU A 119 -10.48 4.26 -12.79
N PRO A 120 -9.76 4.25 -11.66
CA PRO A 120 -10.35 3.97 -10.35
C PRO A 120 -11.17 5.14 -9.82
N THR A 121 -12.05 4.85 -8.88
CA THR A 121 -12.68 5.85 -8.01
C THR A 121 -11.94 5.86 -6.68
N TYR A 122 -11.53 7.03 -6.21
CA TYR A 122 -10.87 7.16 -4.92
C TYR A 122 -11.90 7.38 -3.80
N ARG A 123 -11.62 6.76 -2.65
CA ARG A 123 -12.53 6.73 -1.52
C ARG A 123 -11.88 7.32 -0.27
N SER A 124 -12.69 7.96 0.54
CA SER A 124 -12.31 8.34 1.90
C SER A 124 -12.11 7.09 2.77
N THR A 125 -11.54 7.27 3.95
CA THR A 125 -11.46 6.21 4.96
C THR A 125 -12.84 5.79 5.52
N GLY A 126 -13.90 6.54 5.25
CA GLY A 126 -15.28 6.17 5.51
C GLY A 126 -15.99 5.54 4.30
N GLN A 127 -15.24 5.13 3.26
CA GLN A 127 -15.72 4.49 2.03
C GLN A 127 -16.62 5.39 1.14
N ALA A 128 -16.78 6.67 1.47
CA ALA A 128 -17.43 7.60 0.57
C ALA A 128 -16.53 7.87 -0.65
N SER A 129 -17.13 7.91 -1.85
CA SER A 129 -16.44 8.32 -3.07
C SER A 129 -16.10 9.81 -2.98
N ILE A 130 -14.81 10.15 -3.08
CA ILE A 130 -14.31 11.54 -2.99
C ILE A 130 -13.76 12.06 -4.31
N PHE A 131 -13.46 11.16 -5.25
CA PHE A 131 -12.98 11.53 -6.58
C PHE A 131 -13.31 10.45 -7.60
N SER A 132 -13.71 10.87 -8.80
CA SER A 132 -13.95 10.00 -9.96
C SER A 132 -13.56 10.69 -11.25
N TYR A 133 -13.00 9.95 -12.18
CA TYR A 133 -12.69 10.43 -13.53
C TYR A 133 -13.96 10.53 -14.38
N MET A 134 -13.98 11.49 -15.30
CA MET A 134 -15.07 11.72 -16.27
C MET A 134 -14.65 11.28 -17.67
N ASN A 135 -15.27 10.20 -18.16
CA ASN A 135 -15.07 9.72 -19.54
C ASN A 135 -13.59 9.50 -19.94
N ALA A 136 -12.73 9.33 -18.96
CA ALA A 136 -11.32 9.08 -19.17
C ALA A 136 -11.01 7.59 -19.03
N ILE A 137 -10.00 7.14 -19.76
CA ILE A 137 -9.46 5.78 -19.72
C ILE A 137 -7.94 5.84 -19.54
N ALA A 138 -7.36 4.79 -19.00
CA ALA A 138 -5.93 4.62 -19.00
C ALA A 138 -5.43 4.42 -20.44
N ASP A 139 -4.41 5.15 -20.86
CA ASP A 139 -3.88 5.15 -22.24
C ASP A 139 -2.36 5.38 -22.22
N GLY A 140 -1.62 4.41 -21.72
CA GLY A 140 -0.16 4.43 -21.69
C GLY A 140 0.45 3.96 -20.38
N GLU A 141 1.62 4.48 -20.08
CA GLU A 141 2.42 4.09 -18.92
C GLU A 141 1.74 4.40 -17.59
N ASN A 142 1.96 3.52 -16.63
CA ASN A 142 1.59 3.70 -15.23
C ASN A 142 2.79 3.39 -14.35
N VAL A 143 3.20 4.36 -13.56
CA VAL A 143 4.31 4.24 -12.61
C VAL A 143 3.80 4.49 -11.21
N ARG A 144 4.17 3.62 -10.27
CA ARG A 144 3.85 3.83 -8.85
C ARG A 144 5.09 3.70 -8.01
N VAL A 145 5.17 4.53 -6.98
CA VAL A 145 6.26 4.47 -5.99
C VAL A 145 5.66 4.64 -4.60
N SER A 146 6.10 3.80 -3.67
CA SER A 146 5.64 3.86 -2.27
C SER A 146 6.81 3.69 -1.30
N PRO A 147 7.47 4.78 -0.87
CA PRO A 147 8.33 4.77 0.30
C PRO A 147 7.52 4.57 1.58
N GLN A 148 8.10 3.83 2.51
CA GLN A 148 7.44 3.39 3.73
C GLN A 148 8.44 3.22 4.86
N ALA A 149 8.02 3.53 6.08
CA ALA A 149 8.84 3.36 7.27
C ALA A 149 7.99 3.02 8.48
N TYR A 150 8.56 2.34 9.46
CA TYR A 150 7.96 2.18 10.77
C TYR A 150 9.00 2.23 11.89
N PHE A 151 8.51 2.51 13.09
CA PHE A 151 9.29 2.44 14.31
C PHE A 151 8.44 1.88 15.44
N TYR A 152 8.93 0.81 16.08
CA TYR A 152 8.29 0.19 17.23
C TYR A 152 9.26 0.15 18.40
N LYS A 153 8.84 0.65 19.58
CA LYS A 153 9.63 0.62 20.81
C LYS A 153 8.71 0.53 22.02
N GLY A 154 8.82 -0.57 22.77
CA GLY A 154 7.92 -0.81 23.91
C GLY A 154 6.47 -0.81 23.47
N SER A 155 5.65 0.01 24.11
CA SER A 155 4.22 0.15 23.82
C SER A 155 3.91 1.12 22.66
N LEU A 156 4.93 1.84 22.12
CA LEU A 156 4.77 2.81 21.04
C LEU A 156 5.00 2.17 19.68
N GLY A 157 4.12 2.47 18.72
CA GLY A 157 4.29 2.18 17.30
C GLY A 157 4.04 3.42 16.45
N LEU A 158 4.86 3.61 15.44
CA LEU A 158 4.72 4.66 14.41
C LEU A 158 4.87 4.02 13.04
N ILE A 159 4.03 4.40 12.09
CA ILE A 159 4.08 3.97 10.69
C ILE A 159 3.91 5.21 9.82
N ALA A 160 4.73 5.34 8.79
CA ALA A 160 4.61 6.36 7.76
C ALA A 160 4.63 5.70 6.38
N GLU A 161 3.78 6.16 5.49
CA GLU A 161 3.68 5.69 4.12
C GLU A 161 3.36 6.86 3.20
N TYR A 162 3.99 6.87 2.03
CA TYR A 162 3.67 7.75 0.92
C TYR A 162 3.37 6.87 -0.31
N ALA A 163 2.50 7.31 -1.18
CA ALA A 163 2.23 6.69 -2.47
C ALA A 163 2.13 7.78 -3.54
N LEU A 164 2.78 7.53 -4.67
CA LEU A 164 2.65 8.27 -5.91
C LEU A 164 2.13 7.31 -6.98
N SER A 165 1.17 7.76 -7.77
CA SER A 165 0.68 7.08 -8.97
C SER A 165 0.67 8.06 -10.13
N GLU A 166 1.62 7.89 -11.06
CA GLU A 166 1.64 8.54 -12.36
C GLU A 166 0.92 7.65 -13.38
N GLN A 167 -0.04 8.21 -14.13
CA GLN A 167 -0.81 7.48 -15.12
C GLN A 167 -1.05 8.33 -16.37
N LYS A 168 -0.72 7.79 -17.54
CA LYS A 168 -1.14 8.38 -18.82
C LYS A 168 -2.60 8.04 -19.10
N ILE A 169 -3.39 9.06 -19.39
CA ILE A 169 -4.84 8.94 -19.61
C ILE A 169 -5.24 9.57 -20.93
N SER A 170 -6.37 9.13 -21.46
CA SER A 170 -7.02 9.78 -22.59
C SER A 170 -8.53 9.83 -22.45
N ARG A 171 -9.15 10.75 -23.20
CA ARG A 171 -10.59 10.77 -23.42
C ARG A 171 -10.91 11.24 -24.84
N ARG A 172 -12.05 10.82 -25.34
CA ARG A 172 -12.57 11.36 -26.60
C ARG A 172 -13.11 12.78 -26.34
N GLY A 173 -12.56 13.73 -27.08
CA GLY A 173 -13.11 15.09 -27.19
C GLY A 173 -14.24 15.19 -28.18
N THR A 174 -14.59 16.41 -28.58
CA THR A 174 -15.60 16.67 -29.57
C THR A 174 -15.10 16.25 -30.96
N GLY A 175 -15.90 15.49 -31.69
CA GLY A 175 -15.52 14.92 -32.99
C GLY A 175 -14.53 13.78 -32.88
N SER A 176 -13.46 13.80 -33.68
CA SER A 176 -12.41 12.76 -33.70
C SER A 176 -11.21 13.11 -32.85
N THR A 177 -11.25 14.19 -32.06
CA THR A 177 -10.13 14.61 -31.22
C THR A 177 -9.98 13.69 -30.02
N VAL A 178 -8.75 13.25 -29.73
CA VAL A 178 -8.39 12.54 -28.50
C VAL A 178 -7.53 13.47 -27.66
N LEU A 179 -8.01 13.75 -26.46
CA LEU A 179 -7.24 14.50 -25.46
C LEU A 179 -6.42 13.50 -24.64
N ARG A 180 -5.15 13.77 -24.45
CA ARG A 180 -4.22 12.96 -23.63
C ARG A 180 -3.57 13.81 -22.57
N ASP A 181 -3.31 13.19 -21.41
CA ASP A 181 -2.62 13.84 -20.31
C ASP A 181 -1.81 12.81 -19.51
N THR A 182 -0.85 13.27 -18.73
CA THR A 182 -0.14 12.49 -17.73
C THR A 182 -0.44 13.09 -16.38
N ILE A 183 -0.97 12.29 -15.47
CA ILE A 183 -1.48 12.73 -14.18
C ILE A 183 -0.66 12.13 -13.05
N ASP A 184 -0.43 12.93 -12.01
CA ASP A 184 0.37 12.59 -10.83
C ASP A 184 -0.48 12.73 -9.56
N ASN A 185 -1.09 11.64 -9.12
CA ASN A 185 -1.80 11.63 -7.85
C ASN A 185 -0.88 11.14 -6.73
N SER A 186 -0.92 11.81 -5.59
CA SER A 186 -0.13 11.41 -4.44
C SER A 186 -0.92 11.35 -3.14
N ALA A 187 -0.47 10.52 -2.21
CA ALA A 187 -1.07 10.44 -0.89
C ALA A 187 -0.02 10.07 0.15
N TRP A 188 -0.20 10.55 1.37
CA TRP A 188 0.63 10.15 2.49
C TRP A 188 -0.18 9.97 3.75
N GLN A 189 0.38 9.21 4.67
CA GLN A 189 -0.19 9.03 6.01
C GLN A 189 0.88 8.79 7.06
N ILE A 190 0.56 9.19 8.29
CA ILE A 190 1.28 8.81 9.50
C ILE A 190 0.27 8.20 10.45
N THR A 191 0.59 7.02 10.98
CA THR A 191 -0.19 6.31 12.00
C THR A 191 0.64 6.18 13.25
N GLY A 192 0.09 6.60 14.39
CA GLY A 192 0.65 6.37 15.71
C GLY A 192 -0.26 5.43 16.49
N ASN A 193 0.32 4.53 17.28
CA ASN A 193 -0.41 3.69 18.21
C ASN A 193 0.35 3.53 19.52
N TYR A 194 -0.41 3.40 20.62
CA TYR A 194 0.15 3.20 21.95
C TYR A 194 -0.66 2.17 22.73
N VAL A 195 0.02 1.15 23.26
CA VAL A 195 -0.60 0.10 24.06
C VAL A 195 -0.67 0.56 25.51
N LEU A 196 -1.87 0.93 25.95
CA LEU A 196 -2.14 1.55 27.25
C LEU A 196 -1.85 0.60 28.43
N THR A 197 -2.02 -0.70 28.21
CA THR A 197 -1.81 -1.76 29.21
C THR A 197 -0.37 -2.22 29.32
N GLY A 198 0.55 -1.65 28.49
CA GLY A 198 1.99 -1.82 28.62
C GLY A 198 2.57 -3.04 27.91
N GLU A 199 1.81 -3.74 27.06
CA GLU A 199 2.32 -4.75 26.15
C GLU A 199 3.15 -4.11 25.03
N LEU A 200 3.91 -4.93 24.30
CA LEU A 200 4.70 -4.47 23.16
C LEU A 200 3.79 -4.15 21.98
N ALA A 201 3.93 -2.95 21.45
CA ALA A 201 3.30 -2.58 20.20
C ALA A 201 3.89 -3.37 19.03
N SER A 202 3.06 -3.77 18.08
CA SER A 202 3.47 -4.52 16.90
C SER A 202 2.51 -4.32 15.75
N PHE A 203 3.04 -4.29 14.52
CA PHE A 203 2.24 -4.37 13.30
C PHE A 203 1.64 -5.76 13.03
N LYS A 204 2.06 -6.77 13.79
CA LYS A 204 1.52 -8.15 13.71
C LYS A 204 0.36 -8.39 14.67
N GLY A 205 -0.11 -7.35 15.35
CA GLY A 205 -1.08 -7.43 16.42
C GLY A 205 -0.43 -7.42 17.81
N ILE A 206 -1.26 -7.26 18.84
CA ILE A 206 -0.84 -7.25 20.24
C ILE A 206 -1.18 -8.59 20.85
N THR A 207 -0.24 -9.17 21.58
CA THR A 207 -0.51 -10.35 22.41
C THR A 207 -0.76 -9.85 23.84
N PRO A 208 -2.01 -9.95 24.36
CA PRO A 208 -2.32 -9.53 25.71
C PRO A 208 -1.59 -10.41 26.74
N ARG A 209 -1.18 -9.83 27.86
CA ARG A 209 -0.60 -10.59 28.98
C ARG A 209 -1.59 -11.56 29.59
N THR A 210 -2.86 -11.17 29.61
CA THR A 210 -3.99 -11.99 30.03
C THR A 210 -5.12 -11.79 29.04
N ASN A 211 -5.81 -12.87 28.68
CA ASN A 211 -6.97 -12.77 27.81
C ASN A 211 -8.14 -12.06 28.54
N PHE A 212 -9.02 -11.45 27.77
CA PHE A 212 -10.26 -10.88 28.32
C PHE A 212 -11.12 -11.99 28.90
N ASP A 213 -11.43 -11.90 30.20
CA ASP A 213 -12.29 -12.85 30.92
C ASP A 213 -12.93 -12.13 32.13
N LEU A 214 -14.20 -11.74 31.97
CA LEU A 214 -14.96 -11.05 33.01
C LEU A 214 -15.09 -11.86 34.30
N SER A 215 -15.13 -13.19 34.22
CA SER A 215 -15.24 -14.06 35.39
C SER A 215 -13.99 -14.05 36.26
N LYS A 216 -12.85 -13.71 35.67
CA LYS A 216 -11.55 -13.58 36.33
C LYS A 216 -11.14 -12.12 36.57
N GLY A 217 -11.98 -11.16 36.15
CA GLY A 217 -11.66 -9.74 36.24
C GLY A 217 -10.50 -9.29 35.34
N THR A 218 -10.21 -10.00 34.25
CA THR A 218 -9.13 -9.65 33.31
C THR A 218 -9.70 -8.97 32.06
N TRP A 219 -9.02 -7.89 31.64
CA TRP A 219 -9.52 -6.99 30.60
C TRP A 219 -8.81 -7.12 29.24
N GLY A 220 -7.80 -7.98 29.12
CA GLY A 220 -7.00 -8.09 27.91
C GLY A 220 -6.06 -6.90 27.73
N ALA A 221 -5.77 -6.52 26.48
CA ALA A 221 -4.92 -5.37 26.14
C ALA A 221 -5.74 -4.25 25.52
N PHE A 222 -5.43 -2.99 25.87
CA PHE A 222 -6.01 -1.79 25.28
C PHE A 222 -4.96 -1.03 24.47
N GLU A 223 -5.31 -0.66 23.25
CA GLU A 223 -4.49 0.14 22.37
C GLU A 223 -5.26 1.37 21.91
N ALA A 224 -4.64 2.55 21.99
CA ALA A 224 -5.11 3.75 21.32
C ALA A 224 -4.33 3.93 20.02
N ALA A 225 -5.02 4.30 18.94
CA ALA A 225 -4.40 4.58 17.65
C ALA A 225 -4.98 5.83 17.01
N GLY A 226 -4.13 6.61 16.35
CA GLY A 226 -4.50 7.78 15.58
C GLY A 226 -3.81 7.76 14.22
N ARG A 227 -4.49 8.24 13.18
CA ARG A 227 -3.97 8.37 11.83
C ARG A 227 -4.27 9.74 11.27
N TYR A 228 -3.27 10.33 10.61
CA TYR A 228 -3.43 11.53 9.82
C TYR A 228 -2.85 11.30 8.43
N GLY A 229 -3.51 11.81 7.39
CA GLY A 229 -3.05 11.66 6.02
C GLY A 229 -3.78 12.59 5.06
N ARG A 230 -3.22 12.71 3.86
CA ARG A 230 -3.72 13.55 2.79
C ARG A 230 -3.63 12.82 1.46
N LEU A 231 -4.59 13.05 0.59
CA LEU A 231 -4.62 12.67 -0.81
C LEU A 231 -4.62 13.95 -1.63
N ASP A 232 -3.67 14.06 -2.53
CA ASP A 232 -3.53 15.16 -3.49
C ASP A 232 -3.85 14.62 -4.89
N ILE A 233 -4.82 15.23 -5.54
CA ILE A 233 -5.26 14.92 -6.89
C ILE A 233 -4.65 15.96 -7.82
N ASP A 234 -4.14 15.52 -8.97
CA ASP A 234 -3.55 16.39 -9.97
C ASP A 234 -4.56 17.44 -10.47
N ASP A 235 -4.21 18.71 -10.36
CA ASP A 235 -5.06 19.84 -10.75
C ASP A 235 -5.36 19.86 -12.26
N SER A 236 -4.51 19.25 -13.10
CA SER A 236 -4.72 19.14 -14.54
C SER A 236 -5.99 18.35 -14.87
N LEU A 237 -6.41 17.43 -14.02
CA LEU A 237 -7.65 16.67 -14.19
C LEU A 237 -8.89 17.58 -14.23
N PHE A 238 -8.90 18.64 -13.43
CA PHE A 238 -10.01 19.61 -13.38
C PHE A 238 -9.90 20.63 -14.51
N THR A 239 -8.69 21.16 -14.76
CA THR A 239 -8.46 22.16 -15.80
C THR A 239 -8.64 21.62 -17.21
N ASN A 240 -8.26 20.36 -17.45
CA ASN A 240 -8.42 19.68 -18.75
C ASN A 240 -9.72 18.88 -18.86
N GLY A 241 -10.60 18.96 -17.84
CA GLY A 241 -11.92 18.38 -17.84
C GLY A 241 -11.95 16.84 -17.83
N PHE A 242 -10.98 16.19 -17.20
CA PHE A 242 -10.98 14.76 -16.94
C PHE A 242 -11.68 14.38 -15.61
N ALA A 243 -12.01 15.38 -14.80
CA ALA A 243 -12.79 15.27 -13.56
C ALA A 243 -13.67 16.51 -13.33
N SER A 244 -14.60 16.42 -12.37
CA SER A 244 -15.50 17.50 -11.97
C SER A 244 -15.52 17.69 -10.46
#